data_35eebf799cda29a1fe8d74e2fdf87c4b
#
_entry.id   35eebf799cda29a1fe8d74e2fdf87c4b
#
_cell.length_a   1.000
_cell.length_b   1.000
_cell.length_c   1.000
_cell.angle_alpha   90.00
_cell.angle_beta   90.00
_cell.angle_gamma   90.00
#
_symmetry.space_group_name_H-M   'P 1'
#
loop_
_entity.id
_entity.type
_entity.pdbx_description
1 polymer ?
#
loop_
_entity_poly.entity_id
_entity_poly.type
_entity_poly.pdbx_seq_one_letter_code
_entity_poly.pdbx_strand_id
1 'polypeptide(L)'
;MTNRKGRRRRFGSVRQLSSGRWQARYRDPLSGEMKSAPHTLATKTDAEVWLTTIEAEILRGAYQAPDAGKVAFGSYADDWLKDRKLKDRTRERSEGVIRLHIKPTFGTGSVAAITTTRVRTWRTGLLKAGVGEPTVVKAYQLLRAILNTAVDDELIRRNPCRIKGADSYDVPERPVLTMPEVYAVAGAIQPHFRLLVLLAAFTTLRFGELASLRRRDLDLDRCVVLVRRSQSELQDGTLADKAPKSAAGVRSVAFPAELLPEVTHHLEHFAGSGRDGHLFQGPRGGLLRRGNFRDDWIAARDKAGVDRTVHFHDLRHTGNTLASSAGASTRELMTRMGHSTTRAALIYQHMTSDRDQHIAVKLGEMIRQTRKDGPSGM
;
A
#
# COMPACT_ATOMS: atom_id res chain seq x y z
N MET A 1 54.28 -17.38 53.31
CA MET A 1 52.95 -17.40 52.73
C MET A 1 53.00 -16.70 51.40
N THR A 2 53.04 -17.45 50.28
CA THR A 2 53.23 -16.95 48.95
C THR A 2 51.87 -16.44 48.41
N ASN A 3 51.81 -15.15 48.22
CA ASN A 3 50.65 -14.46 47.63
C ASN A 3 50.45 -14.91 46.17
N ARG A 4 49.52 -15.83 45.91
CA ARG A 4 49.11 -16.23 44.55
C ARG A 4 48.49 -15.03 43.88
N LYS A 5 49.29 -14.28 43.06
CA LYS A 5 48.76 -13.30 42.10
C LYS A 5 47.76 -14.01 41.18
N GLY A 6 46.48 -13.74 41.36
CA GLY A 6 45.42 -14.28 40.52
C GLY A 6 45.75 -14.02 39.04
N ARG A 7 45.56 -15.03 38.22
CA ARG A 7 45.82 -14.99 36.77
C ARG A 7 44.96 -13.82 36.18
N ARG A 8 45.65 -12.82 35.63
CA ARG A 8 44.93 -11.67 34.98
C ARG A 8 44.07 -12.22 33.86
N ARG A 9 42.81 -11.87 33.90
CA ARG A 9 41.83 -12.23 32.86
C ARG A 9 42.26 -11.60 31.54
N ARG A 10 42.12 -12.35 30.42
CA ARG A 10 42.50 -11.87 29.07
C ARG A 10 41.52 -10.84 28.51
N PHE A 11 40.22 -10.98 28.85
CA PHE A 11 39.12 -10.14 28.39
C PHE A 11 38.33 -9.56 29.56
N GLY A 12 38.16 -8.23 29.58
CA GLY A 12 37.38 -7.50 30.57
C GLY A 12 38.00 -7.48 31.99
N SER A 13 37.27 -6.89 32.93
CA SER A 13 37.65 -6.79 34.34
C SER A 13 36.44 -6.97 35.25
N VAL A 14 36.68 -7.54 36.44
CA VAL A 14 35.66 -7.74 37.46
C VAL A 14 36.16 -7.07 38.73
N ARG A 15 35.31 -6.28 39.40
CA ARG A 15 35.60 -5.67 40.71
C ARG A 15 34.43 -5.81 41.64
N GLN A 16 34.71 -5.95 42.95
CA GLN A 16 33.71 -5.88 43.97
C GLN A 16 33.42 -4.42 44.31
N LEU A 17 32.16 -4.07 44.49
CA LEU A 17 31.68 -2.79 44.94
C LEU A 17 31.55 -2.75 46.46
N SER A 18 31.44 -1.55 47.05
CA SER A 18 31.19 -1.39 48.50
C SER A 18 29.89 -2.04 48.98
N SER A 19 28.93 -2.22 48.09
CA SER A 19 27.68 -2.96 48.33
C SER A 19 27.85 -4.49 48.42
N GLY A 20 29.06 -5.01 48.29
CA GLY A 20 29.32 -6.46 48.23
C GLY A 20 29.05 -7.10 46.88
N ARG A 21 28.35 -6.41 45.97
CA ARG A 21 28.03 -6.89 44.63
C ARG A 21 29.22 -6.72 43.67
N TRP A 22 29.17 -7.42 42.54
CA TRP A 22 30.24 -7.45 41.54
C TRP A 22 29.85 -6.66 40.31
N GLN A 23 30.81 -5.88 39.77
CA GLN A 23 30.71 -5.15 38.50
C GLN A 23 31.66 -5.80 37.48
N ALA A 24 31.10 -6.17 36.31
CA ALA A 24 31.87 -6.61 35.15
C ALA A 24 32.01 -5.45 34.16
N ARG A 25 33.21 -5.27 33.62
CA ARG A 25 33.53 -4.21 32.63
C ARG A 25 34.38 -4.78 31.50
N TYR A 26 34.15 -4.29 30.30
CA TYR A 26 34.95 -4.65 29.11
C TYR A 26 35.10 -3.42 28.21
N ARG A 27 36.00 -3.50 27.26
CA ARG A 27 36.14 -2.49 26.22
C ARG A 27 35.25 -2.86 25.04
N ASP A 28 34.35 -1.98 24.67
CA ASP A 28 33.47 -2.13 23.53
C ASP A 28 34.30 -2.19 22.24
N PRO A 29 34.17 -3.25 21.41
CA PRO A 29 34.95 -3.38 20.18
C PRO A 29 34.58 -2.36 19.11
N LEU A 30 33.36 -1.79 19.17
CA LEU A 30 32.89 -0.82 18.17
C LEU A 30 33.29 0.61 18.52
N SER A 31 33.05 1.05 19.76
CA SER A 31 33.32 2.42 20.21
C SER A 31 34.68 2.60 20.89
N GLY A 32 35.31 1.53 21.34
CA GLY A 32 36.53 1.59 22.17
C GLY A 32 36.30 2.03 23.61
N GLU A 33 35.07 2.37 23.99
CA GLU A 33 34.70 2.81 25.32
C GLU A 33 34.63 1.67 26.33
N MET A 34 34.76 2.00 27.63
CA MET A 34 34.58 1.04 28.72
C MET A 34 33.09 0.89 29.04
N LYS A 35 32.53 -0.25 28.70
CA LYS A 35 31.15 -0.62 29.04
C LYS A 35 31.11 -1.52 30.29
N SER A 36 30.00 -1.44 31.02
CA SER A 36 29.72 -2.26 32.19
C SER A 36 28.53 -3.15 31.93
N ALA A 37 28.45 -4.27 32.64
CA ALA A 37 27.22 -5.06 32.70
C ALA A 37 26.02 -4.14 33.09
N PRO A 38 24.81 -4.37 32.51
CA PRO A 38 23.65 -3.49 32.70
C PRO A 38 23.17 -3.45 34.18
N HIS A 39 23.55 -4.43 34.96
CA HIS A 39 23.28 -4.50 36.40
C HIS A 39 24.46 -5.14 37.14
N THR A 40 24.56 -4.90 38.43
CA THR A 40 25.57 -5.53 39.27
C THR A 40 25.19 -6.98 39.54
N LEU A 41 26.19 -7.85 39.66
CA LEU A 41 26.03 -9.29 39.77
C LEU A 41 26.24 -9.76 41.25
N ALA A 42 25.62 -10.86 41.63
CA ALA A 42 25.64 -11.33 43.02
C ALA A 42 27.01 -11.91 43.36
N THR A 43 27.62 -12.68 42.46
CA THR A 43 28.89 -13.37 42.72
C THR A 43 29.96 -12.95 41.70
N LYS A 44 31.20 -13.18 42.03
CA LYS A 44 32.34 -13.01 41.14
C LYS A 44 32.22 -13.93 39.92
N THR A 45 31.80 -15.15 40.13
CA THR A 45 31.59 -16.16 39.10
C THR A 45 30.55 -15.71 38.10
N ASP A 46 29.43 -15.14 38.51
CA ASP A 46 28.40 -14.60 37.58
C ASP A 46 28.96 -13.49 36.71
N ALA A 47 29.81 -12.63 37.29
CA ALA A 47 30.47 -11.54 36.59
C ALA A 47 31.47 -12.08 35.54
N GLU A 48 32.17 -13.16 35.87
CA GLU A 48 33.09 -13.82 34.95
C GLU A 48 32.37 -14.56 33.82
N VAL A 49 31.29 -15.26 34.12
CA VAL A 49 30.43 -15.93 33.12
C VAL A 49 29.85 -14.90 32.15
N TRP A 50 29.34 -13.77 32.68
CA TRP A 50 28.82 -12.71 31.85
C TRP A 50 29.86 -12.16 30.85
N LEU A 51 31.10 -11.90 31.32
CA LEU A 51 32.19 -11.45 30.45
C LEU A 51 32.57 -12.51 29.39
N THR A 52 32.57 -13.78 29.75
CA THR A 52 32.84 -14.88 28.79
C THR A 52 31.75 -14.95 27.71
N THR A 53 30.52 -14.69 28.08
CA THR A 53 29.38 -14.61 27.09
C THR A 53 29.62 -13.45 26.11
N ILE A 54 29.97 -12.27 26.60
CA ILE A 54 30.26 -11.11 25.74
C ILE A 54 31.47 -11.39 24.83
N GLU A 55 32.54 -11.96 25.37
CA GLU A 55 33.72 -12.33 24.57
C GLU A 55 33.35 -13.31 23.45
N ALA A 56 32.54 -14.33 23.77
CA ALA A 56 32.07 -15.27 22.76
C ALA A 56 31.16 -14.62 21.69
N GLU A 57 30.32 -13.66 22.06
CA GLU A 57 29.51 -12.90 21.11
C GLU A 57 30.38 -12.05 20.18
N ILE A 58 31.41 -11.39 20.72
CA ILE A 58 32.38 -10.60 19.93
C ILE A 58 33.11 -11.51 18.92
N LEU A 59 33.62 -12.64 19.38
CA LEU A 59 34.37 -13.59 18.54
C LEU A 59 33.51 -14.20 17.42
N ARG A 60 32.22 -14.35 17.63
CA ARG A 60 31.24 -14.83 16.64
C ARG A 60 30.73 -13.74 15.69
N GLY A 61 31.12 -12.47 15.89
CA GLY A 61 30.54 -11.33 15.17
C GLY A 61 29.07 -11.06 15.50
N ALA A 62 28.57 -11.59 16.62
CA ALA A 62 27.18 -11.44 17.07
C ALA A 62 27.03 -10.44 18.24
N TYR A 63 28.11 -9.69 18.50
CA TYR A 63 28.12 -8.69 19.57
C TYR A 63 27.17 -7.56 19.27
N GLN A 64 26.36 -7.21 20.26
CA GLN A 64 25.49 -6.04 20.26
C GLN A 64 25.71 -5.28 21.58
N ALA A 65 26.00 -3.98 21.48
CA ALA A 65 26.20 -3.17 22.67
C ALA A 65 24.96 -3.19 23.57
N PRO A 66 25.09 -3.39 24.90
CA PRO A 66 23.96 -3.49 25.82
C PRO A 66 23.05 -2.26 25.86
N ASP A 67 23.52 -1.15 25.34
CA ASP A 67 22.84 0.16 25.28
C ASP A 67 22.44 0.57 23.85
N ALA A 68 22.77 -0.20 22.83
CA ALA A 68 22.46 0.10 21.43
C ALA A 68 20.97 0.44 21.21
N GLY A 69 20.09 -0.35 21.78
CA GLY A 69 18.66 -0.13 21.65
C GLY A 69 18.03 0.90 22.59
N LYS A 70 18.81 1.68 23.36
CA LYS A 70 18.30 2.75 24.23
C LYS A 70 17.87 4.00 23.46
N VAL A 71 18.04 4.03 22.15
CA VAL A 71 17.54 5.10 21.29
C VAL A 71 16.03 5.25 21.44
N ALA A 72 15.55 6.48 21.59
CA ALA A 72 14.12 6.76 21.66
C ALA A 72 13.42 6.38 20.34
N PHE A 73 12.39 5.55 20.41
CA PHE A 73 11.70 5.07 19.21
C PHE A 73 11.10 6.21 18.38
N GLY A 74 10.59 7.26 19.04
CA GLY A 74 9.96 8.40 18.34
C GLY A 74 10.93 9.13 17.42
N SER A 75 12.14 9.42 17.89
CA SER A 75 13.20 10.05 17.09
C SER A 75 13.67 9.10 15.99
N TYR A 76 13.91 7.84 16.33
CA TYR A 76 14.34 6.84 15.38
C TYR A 76 13.35 6.66 14.21
N ALA A 77 12.04 6.65 14.51
CA ALA A 77 11.00 6.55 13.49
C ALA A 77 10.93 7.79 12.57
N ASP A 78 11.21 8.99 13.11
CA ASP A 78 11.27 10.22 12.31
C ASP A 78 12.46 10.20 11.36
N ASP A 79 13.64 9.84 11.85
CA ASP A 79 14.87 9.76 11.05
C ASP A 79 14.74 8.67 9.99
N TRP A 80 14.22 7.49 10.36
CA TRP A 80 13.90 6.41 9.43
C TRP A 80 13.00 6.88 8.27
N LEU A 81 12.03 7.75 8.54
CA LEU A 81 11.13 8.25 7.52
C LEU A 81 11.78 9.33 6.64
N LYS A 82 12.66 10.17 7.19
CA LYS A 82 13.43 11.19 6.45
C LYS A 82 14.36 10.56 5.43
N ASP A 83 15.07 9.50 5.82
CA ASP A 83 16.09 8.85 4.99
C ASP A 83 15.52 8.06 3.82
N ARG A 84 14.21 7.77 3.84
CA ARG A 84 13.57 6.99 2.78
C ARG A 84 13.16 7.83 1.58
N LYS A 85 13.51 7.36 0.39
CA LYS A 85 13.02 7.90 -0.89
C LYS A 85 11.57 7.47 -1.12
N LEU A 86 10.63 8.20 -0.52
CA LEU A 86 9.20 7.97 -0.67
C LEU A 86 8.59 9.04 -1.58
N LYS A 87 7.55 8.65 -2.33
CA LYS A 87 6.70 9.63 -3.03
C LYS A 87 5.91 10.43 -1.98
N ASP A 88 5.68 11.71 -2.22
CA ASP A 88 5.08 12.68 -1.28
C ASP A 88 3.85 12.10 -0.56
N ARG A 89 2.86 11.62 -1.28
CA ARG A 89 1.64 11.04 -0.69
C ARG A 89 1.89 9.78 0.16
N THR A 90 2.93 9.01 -0.14
CA THR A 90 3.30 7.85 0.68
C THR A 90 3.95 8.31 1.96
N ARG A 91 4.78 9.36 1.88
CA ARG A 91 5.41 10.01 3.03
C ARG A 91 4.35 10.57 3.96
N GLU A 92 3.46 11.45 3.48
CA GLU A 92 2.37 12.03 4.26
C GLU A 92 1.51 10.97 4.99
N ARG A 93 1.17 9.89 4.26
CA ARG A 93 0.41 8.79 4.85
C ARG A 93 1.18 8.08 5.96
N SER A 94 2.48 7.84 5.75
CA SER A 94 3.34 7.20 6.75
C SER A 94 3.52 8.10 7.97
N GLU A 95 3.72 9.39 7.79
CA GLU A 95 3.78 10.40 8.85
C GLU A 95 2.49 10.39 9.68
N GLY A 96 1.34 10.43 9.00
CA GLY A 96 0.04 10.36 9.66
C GLY A 96 -0.13 9.09 10.50
N VAL A 97 0.23 7.94 9.96
CA VAL A 97 0.16 6.65 10.68
C VAL A 97 1.12 6.61 11.87
N ILE A 98 2.36 7.07 11.71
CA ILE A 98 3.34 7.15 12.81
C ILE A 98 2.81 8.06 13.90
N ARG A 99 2.38 9.26 13.56
CA ARG A 99 1.93 10.28 14.52
C ARG A 99 0.67 9.86 15.27
N LEU A 100 -0.33 9.33 14.57
CA LEU A 100 -1.65 9.06 15.15
C LEU A 100 -1.76 7.70 15.82
N HIS A 101 -1.04 6.69 15.34
CA HIS A 101 -1.26 5.31 15.78
C HIS A 101 -0.05 4.64 16.42
N ILE A 102 1.18 5.07 16.12
CA ILE A 102 2.38 4.38 16.62
C ILE A 102 3.03 5.16 17.78
N LYS A 103 3.33 6.43 17.57
CA LYS A 103 4.01 7.29 18.56
C LYS A 103 3.26 7.44 19.89
N PRO A 104 1.92 7.49 19.95
CA PRO A 104 1.23 7.59 21.25
C PRO A 104 1.55 6.43 22.20
N THR A 105 1.90 5.25 21.66
CA THR A 105 2.23 4.07 22.48
C THR A 105 3.73 3.83 22.65
N PHE A 106 4.53 4.11 21.62
CA PHE A 106 5.93 3.71 21.60
C PHE A 106 6.91 4.90 21.59
N GLY A 107 6.44 6.10 21.25
CA GLY A 107 7.30 7.25 20.94
C GLY A 107 8.26 7.65 22.04
N THR A 108 7.86 7.60 23.32
CA THR A 108 8.68 7.98 24.48
C THR A 108 9.58 6.85 24.96
N GLY A 109 9.30 5.60 24.55
CA GLY A 109 10.09 4.44 24.95
C GLY A 109 11.31 4.22 24.07
N SER A 110 12.25 3.42 24.56
CA SER A 110 13.39 2.99 23.73
C SER A 110 12.99 1.89 22.74
N VAL A 111 13.72 1.79 21.63
CA VAL A 111 13.54 0.74 20.63
C VAL A 111 13.62 -0.66 21.27
N ALA A 112 14.59 -0.88 22.18
CA ALA A 112 14.77 -2.14 22.90
C ALA A 112 13.60 -2.48 23.86
N ALA A 113 12.84 -1.48 24.31
CA ALA A 113 11.69 -1.69 25.20
C ALA A 113 10.43 -2.18 24.47
N ILE A 114 10.45 -2.24 23.13
CA ILE A 114 9.32 -2.73 22.35
C ILE A 114 9.36 -4.25 22.29
N THR A 115 8.45 -4.87 23.05
CA THR A 115 8.33 -6.33 23.11
C THR A 115 7.14 -6.82 22.26
N THR A 116 7.14 -8.10 21.88
CA THR A 116 6.01 -8.71 21.15
C THR A 116 4.70 -8.58 21.94
N THR A 117 4.74 -8.66 23.26
CA THR A 117 3.56 -8.47 24.13
C THR A 117 3.04 -7.03 24.01
N ARG A 118 3.91 -6.01 24.08
CA ARG A 118 3.50 -4.61 23.91
C ARG A 118 2.90 -4.36 22.53
N VAL A 119 3.48 -4.94 21.48
CA VAL A 119 2.93 -4.84 20.11
C VAL A 119 1.54 -5.48 20.02
N ARG A 120 1.33 -6.63 20.66
CA ARG A 120 0.01 -7.28 20.72
C ARG A 120 -1.02 -6.42 21.44
N THR A 121 -0.68 -5.92 22.62
CA THR A 121 -1.56 -5.05 23.41
C THR A 121 -1.91 -3.77 22.65
N TRP A 122 -0.93 -3.13 22.02
CA TRP A 122 -1.13 -1.95 21.19
C TRP A 122 -2.10 -2.22 20.02
N ARG A 123 -1.89 -3.31 19.25
CA ARG A 123 -2.76 -3.66 18.11
C ARG A 123 -4.21 -3.90 18.59
N THR A 124 -4.38 -4.65 19.67
CA THR A 124 -5.69 -4.91 20.25
C THR A 124 -6.35 -3.62 20.77
N GLY A 125 -5.55 -2.73 21.34
CA GLY A 125 -6.02 -1.42 21.81
C GLY A 125 -6.55 -0.54 20.67
N LEU A 126 -5.86 -0.50 19.54
CA LEU A 126 -6.33 0.25 18.37
C LEU A 126 -7.66 -0.29 17.84
N LEU A 127 -7.82 -1.62 17.74
CA LEU A 127 -9.07 -2.24 17.31
C LEU A 127 -10.21 -1.94 18.29
N LYS A 128 -9.96 -2.04 19.59
CA LYS A 128 -10.95 -1.70 20.63
C LYS A 128 -11.34 -0.22 20.63
N ALA A 129 -10.43 0.66 20.24
CA ALA A 129 -10.70 2.09 20.08
C ALA A 129 -11.45 2.43 18.77
N GLY A 130 -11.89 1.42 17.99
CA GLY A 130 -12.65 1.61 16.76
C GLY A 130 -11.80 2.02 15.54
N VAL A 131 -10.46 1.90 15.61
CA VAL A 131 -9.62 2.13 14.44
C VAL A 131 -9.87 1.00 13.44
N GLY A 132 -10.25 1.35 12.21
CA GLY A 132 -10.57 0.39 11.16
C GLY A 132 -9.40 -0.58 10.89
N GLU A 133 -9.72 -1.87 10.75
CA GLU A 133 -8.73 -2.94 10.60
C GLU A 133 -7.69 -2.68 9.49
N PRO A 134 -8.05 -2.15 8.30
CA PRO A 134 -7.07 -1.80 7.27
C PRO A 134 -6.01 -0.79 7.75
N THR A 135 -6.41 0.14 8.62
CA THR A 135 -5.50 1.14 9.21
C THR A 135 -4.59 0.49 10.25
N VAL A 136 -5.13 -0.39 11.09
CA VAL A 136 -4.36 -1.14 12.09
C VAL A 136 -3.32 -2.04 11.42
N VAL A 137 -3.69 -2.74 10.34
CA VAL A 137 -2.77 -3.55 9.53
C VAL A 137 -1.66 -2.69 8.93
N LYS A 138 -1.99 -1.52 8.38
CA LYS A 138 -0.98 -0.59 7.85
C LYS A 138 -0.05 -0.04 8.93
N ALA A 139 -0.57 0.28 10.10
CA ALA A 139 0.25 0.70 11.24
C ALA A 139 1.20 -0.41 11.69
N TYR A 140 0.71 -1.66 11.77
CA TYR A 140 1.53 -2.82 12.09
C TYR A 140 2.63 -3.07 11.05
N GLN A 141 2.30 -3.03 9.75
CA GLN A 141 3.27 -3.18 8.66
C GLN A 141 4.35 -2.10 8.72
N LEU A 142 3.97 -0.85 9.03
CA LEU A 142 4.91 0.26 9.14
C LEU A 142 5.81 0.13 10.37
N LEU A 143 5.26 -0.19 11.55
CA LEU A 143 6.03 -0.49 12.75
C LEU A 143 7.01 -1.65 12.51
N ARG A 144 6.57 -2.71 11.84
CA ARG A 144 7.42 -3.84 11.46
C ARG A 144 8.56 -3.42 10.54
N ALA A 145 8.30 -2.53 9.57
CA ALA A 145 9.33 -2.04 8.65
C ALA A 145 10.38 -1.19 9.37
N ILE A 146 9.97 -0.30 10.29
CA ILE A 146 10.87 0.50 11.13
C ILE A 146 11.75 -0.41 12.00
N LEU A 147 11.13 -1.41 12.64
CA LEU A 147 11.85 -2.32 13.55
C LEU A 147 12.71 -3.36 12.80
N ASN A 148 12.43 -3.67 11.52
CA ASN A 148 13.38 -4.42 10.69
C ASN A 148 14.66 -3.61 10.46
N THR A 149 14.54 -2.33 10.13
CA THR A 149 15.72 -1.45 10.02
C THR A 149 16.48 -1.36 11.35
N ALA A 150 15.77 -1.33 12.49
CA ALA A 150 16.41 -1.36 13.81
C ALA A 150 17.16 -2.68 14.09
N VAL A 151 16.77 -3.78 13.46
CA VAL A 151 17.55 -5.05 13.48
C VAL A 151 18.78 -4.92 12.58
N ASP A 152 18.62 -4.37 11.36
CA ASP A 152 19.71 -4.15 10.41
C ASP A 152 20.75 -3.16 10.96
N ASP A 153 20.30 -2.15 11.73
CA ASP A 153 21.14 -1.18 12.45
C ASP A 153 21.72 -1.73 13.78
N GLU A 154 21.52 -3.02 14.07
CA GLU A 154 22.00 -3.69 15.28
C GLU A 154 21.50 -3.10 16.61
N LEU A 155 20.40 -2.34 16.59
CA LEU A 155 19.77 -1.78 17.79
C LEU A 155 19.02 -2.84 18.60
N ILE A 156 18.45 -3.82 17.94
CA ILE A 156 17.72 -4.97 18.53
C ILE A 156 18.08 -6.27 17.81
N ARG A 157 18.17 -7.38 18.55
CA ARG A 157 18.54 -8.68 17.95
C ARG A 157 17.47 -9.27 17.03
N ARG A 158 16.20 -8.92 17.22
CA ARG A 158 15.07 -9.48 16.46
C ARG A 158 13.88 -8.54 16.48
N ASN A 159 13.13 -8.53 15.40
CA ASN A 159 11.93 -7.74 15.31
C ASN A 159 10.80 -8.31 16.20
N PRO A 160 10.21 -7.52 17.11
CA PRO A 160 9.09 -7.93 17.95
C PRO A 160 7.75 -8.04 17.21
N CYS A 161 7.62 -7.51 16.00
CA CYS A 161 6.41 -7.63 15.17
C CYS A 161 6.33 -9.01 14.50
N ARG A 162 5.99 -10.05 15.29
CA ARG A 162 5.93 -11.47 14.89
C ARG A 162 4.56 -12.10 15.13
N ILE A 163 3.52 -11.32 15.09
CA ILE A 163 2.15 -11.79 15.32
C ILE A 163 1.64 -12.33 13.99
N LYS A 164 1.32 -13.64 13.95
CA LYS A 164 0.78 -14.29 12.74
C LYS A 164 -0.54 -13.63 12.32
N GLY A 165 -0.68 -13.30 11.05
CA GLY A 165 -1.89 -12.68 10.48
C GLY A 165 -2.11 -11.21 10.84
N ALA A 166 -1.22 -10.57 11.64
CA ALA A 166 -1.41 -9.16 12.01
C ALA A 166 -1.10 -8.17 10.86
N ASP A 167 -0.45 -8.63 9.81
CA ASP A 167 -0.04 -7.86 8.63
C ASP A 167 -0.99 -8.04 7.43
N SER A 168 -2.11 -8.73 7.62
CA SER A 168 -3.16 -8.93 6.63
C SER A 168 -4.54 -8.81 7.26
N TYR A 169 -5.55 -8.63 6.43
CA TYR A 169 -6.97 -8.67 6.78
C TYR A 169 -7.74 -9.19 5.58
N ASP A 170 -8.91 -9.75 5.84
CA ASP A 170 -9.79 -10.21 4.78
C ASP A 170 -10.45 -9.02 4.12
N VAL A 171 -10.19 -8.86 2.82
CA VAL A 171 -10.78 -7.78 2.02
C VAL A 171 -12.11 -8.31 1.48
N PRO A 172 -13.25 -7.73 1.87
CA PRO A 172 -14.53 -8.14 1.32
C PRO A 172 -14.55 -7.92 -0.19
N GLU A 173 -15.25 -8.81 -0.89
CA GLU A 173 -15.45 -8.68 -2.32
C GLU A 173 -16.12 -7.36 -2.64
N ARG A 174 -15.62 -6.67 -3.67
CA ARG A 174 -16.14 -5.38 -4.07
C ARG A 174 -17.38 -5.55 -4.93
N PRO A 175 -18.42 -4.74 -4.70
CA PRO A 175 -19.64 -4.79 -5.50
C PRO A 175 -19.34 -4.50 -6.98
N VAL A 176 -20.03 -5.22 -7.84
CA VAL A 176 -20.02 -5.05 -9.30
C VAL A 176 -21.39 -4.57 -9.73
N LEU A 177 -21.45 -3.44 -10.42
CA LEU A 177 -22.70 -2.88 -10.92
C LEU A 177 -23.13 -3.59 -12.21
N THR A 178 -24.41 -3.72 -12.38
CA THR A 178 -25.01 -4.10 -13.67
C THR A 178 -24.97 -2.94 -14.66
N MET A 179 -25.11 -3.21 -15.96
CA MET A 179 -25.22 -2.16 -16.98
C MET A 179 -26.34 -1.15 -16.70
N PRO A 180 -27.58 -1.58 -16.35
CA PRO A 180 -28.64 -0.66 -15.97
C PRO A 180 -28.27 0.25 -14.79
N GLU A 181 -27.62 -0.28 -13.75
CA GLU A 181 -27.19 0.52 -12.59
C GLU A 181 -26.12 1.58 -12.96
N VAL A 182 -25.18 1.22 -13.84
CA VAL A 182 -24.18 2.19 -14.35
C VAL A 182 -24.89 3.35 -15.05
N TYR A 183 -25.84 3.06 -15.93
CA TYR A 183 -26.61 4.09 -16.64
C TYR A 183 -27.56 4.86 -15.71
N ALA A 184 -28.13 4.22 -14.70
CA ALA A 184 -28.98 4.89 -13.70
C ALA A 184 -28.17 5.93 -12.91
N VAL A 185 -26.96 5.58 -12.44
CA VAL A 185 -26.08 6.55 -11.76
C VAL A 185 -25.62 7.64 -12.71
N ALA A 186 -25.24 7.29 -13.96
CA ALA A 186 -24.86 8.26 -14.98
C ALA A 186 -26.00 9.22 -15.35
N GLY A 187 -27.26 8.78 -15.26
CA GLY A 187 -28.44 9.63 -15.45
C GLY A 187 -28.82 10.48 -14.23
N ALA A 188 -28.42 10.05 -13.05
CA ALA A 188 -28.75 10.72 -11.79
C ALA A 188 -27.71 11.78 -11.38
N ILE A 189 -26.46 11.66 -11.85
CA ILE A 189 -25.36 12.58 -11.52
C ILE A 189 -25.51 13.90 -12.29
N GLN A 190 -24.81 14.94 -11.82
CA GLN A 190 -24.75 16.21 -12.55
C GLN A 190 -24.33 16.01 -14.01
N PRO A 191 -24.97 16.69 -15.01
CA PRO A 191 -24.75 16.42 -16.43
C PRO A 191 -23.28 16.48 -16.86
N HIS A 192 -22.50 17.39 -16.32
CA HIS A 192 -21.06 17.53 -16.62
C HIS A 192 -20.20 16.40 -16.02
N PHE A 193 -20.73 15.52 -15.17
CA PHE A 193 -20.06 14.32 -14.68
C PHE A 193 -20.59 13.01 -15.27
N ARG A 194 -21.64 13.07 -16.09
CA ARG A 194 -22.22 11.89 -16.72
C ARG A 194 -21.17 11.07 -17.47
N LEU A 195 -20.40 11.71 -18.36
CA LEU A 195 -19.34 11.04 -19.12
C LEU A 195 -18.24 10.49 -18.21
N LEU A 196 -17.95 11.13 -17.07
CA LEU A 196 -16.94 10.65 -16.12
C LEU A 196 -17.33 9.28 -15.54
N VAL A 197 -18.62 9.09 -15.22
CA VAL A 197 -19.16 7.82 -14.73
C VAL A 197 -19.06 6.74 -15.83
N LEU A 198 -19.50 7.06 -17.05
CA LEU A 198 -19.47 6.12 -18.18
C LEU A 198 -18.02 5.72 -18.54
N LEU A 199 -17.09 6.67 -18.65
CA LEU A 199 -15.68 6.34 -18.91
C LEU A 199 -15.06 5.54 -17.77
N ALA A 200 -15.40 5.81 -16.50
CA ALA A 200 -14.91 5.01 -15.38
C ALA A 200 -15.31 3.54 -15.50
N ALA A 201 -16.57 3.28 -15.86
CA ALA A 201 -17.11 1.93 -16.04
C ALA A 201 -16.53 1.25 -17.29
N PHE A 202 -16.53 1.93 -18.45
CA PHE A 202 -16.22 1.29 -19.71
C PHE A 202 -14.73 1.35 -20.13
N THR A 203 -13.92 2.18 -19.50
CA THR A 203 -12.47 2.24 -19.77
C THR A 203 -11.62 1.75 -18.59
N THR A 204 -12.21 1.48 -17.46
CA THR A 204 -11.52 1.06 -16.23
C THR A 204 -10.46 2.07 -15.73
N LEU A 205 -10.54 3.34 -16.10
CA LEU A 205 -9.61 4.38 -15.68
C LEU A 205 -9.79 4.70 -14.19
N ARG A 206 -8.66 5.02 -13.53
CA ARG A 206 -8.71 5.52 -12.14
C ARG A 206 -9.23 6.95 -12.09
N PHE A 207 -9.83 7.37 -10.97
CA PHE A 207 -10.30 8.74 -10.80
C PHE A 207 -9.22 9.79 -11.17
N GLY A 208 -7.99 9.63 -10.69
CA GLY A 208 -6.92 10.57 -11.00
C GLY A 208 -6.50 10.56 -12.47
N GLU A 209 -6.65 9.44 -13.18
CA GLU A 209 -6.42 9.36 -14.64
C GLU A 209 -7.53 10.11 -15.37
N LEU A 210 -8.81 9.89 -14.99
CA LEU A 210 -9.97 10.60 -15.54
C LEU A 210 -9.86 12.11 -15.30
N ALA A 211 -9.58 12.53 -14.07
CA ALA A 211 -9.48 13.94 -13.69
C ALA A 211 -8.35 14.69 -14.42
N SER A 212 -7.34 13.97 -14.92
CA SER A 212 -6.22 14.55 -15.69
C SER A 212 -6.40 14.51 -17.19
N LEU A 213 -7.50 13.93 -17.71
CA LEU A 213 -7.75 13.86 -19.14
C LEU A 213 -7.96 15.24 -19.76
N ARG A 214 -7.39 15.41 -20.95
CA ARG A 214 -7.54 16.60 -21.78
C ARG A 214 -8.13 16.22 -23.13
N ARG A 215 -8.67 17.20 -23.88
CA ARG A 215 -9.23 16.96 -25.21
C ARG A 215 -8.28 16.19 -26.12
N ARG A 216 -6.99 16.52 -26.13
CA ARG A 216 -5.95 15.84 -26.92
C ARG A 216 -5.68 14.39 -26.54
N ASP A 217 -6.22 13.93 -25.42
CA ASP A 217 -6.06 12.55 -24.96
C ASP A 217 -7.19 11.64 -25.48
N LEU A 218 -8.14 12.19 -26.25
CA LEU A 218 -9.18 11.43 -26.94
C LEU A 218 -8.86 11.32 -28.44
N ASP A 219 -8.93 10.11 -28.94
CA ASP A 219 -8.95 9.79 -30.38
C ASP A 219 -10.38 9.31 -30.69
N LEU A 220 -11.19 10.19 -31.27
CA LEU A 220 -12.61 9.91 -31.53
C LEU A 220 -12.78 8.96 -32.70
N ASP A 221 -11.88 9.02 -33.72
CA ASP A 221 -11.95 8.16 -34.90
C ASP A 221 -11.72 6.69 -34.52
N ARG A 222 -10.84 6.45 -33.54
CA ARG A 222 -10.53 5.12 -33.05
C ARG A 222 -11.28 4.75 -31.77
N CYS A 223 -12.05 5.65 -31.20
CA CYS A 223 -12.72 5.47 -29.90
C CYS A 223 -11.73 5.09 -28.79
N VAL A 224 -10.63 5.84 -28.65
CA VAL A 224 -9.55 5.53 -27.71
C VAL A 224 -9.27 6.70 -26.76
N VAL A 225 -9.02 6.37 -25.50
CA VAL A 225 -8.48 7.29 -24.49
C VAL A 225 -7.00 7.00 -24.28
N LEU A 226 -6.17 8.05 -24.37
CA LEU A 226 -4.73 8.00 -24.13
C LEU A 226 -4.42 8.40 -22.69
N VAL A 227 -4.07 7.44 -21.85
CA VAL A 227 -3.71 7.67 -20.43
C VAL A 227 -2.24 8.01 -20.36
N ARG A 228 -1.92 9.27 -20.07
CA ARG A 228 -0.53 9.78 -20.02
C ARG A 228 -0.19 10.39 -18.66
N ARG A 229 -1.19 10.73 -17.87
CA ARG A 229 -1.08 11.44 -16.59
C ARG A 229 -2.04 10.88 -15.56
N SER A 230 -1.79 11.23 -14.32
CA SER A 230 -2.72 10.99 -13.22
C SER A 230 -2.62 12.13 -12.23
N GLN A 231 -3.73 12.77 -11.94
CA GLN A 231 -3.83 13.79 -10.92
C GLN A 231 -3.78 13.16 -9.52
N SER A 232 -3.04 13.76 -8.62
CA SER A 232 -3.04 13.43 -7.21
C SER A 232 -3.21 14.68 -6.36
N GLU A 233 -4.00 14.59 -5.30
CA GLU A 233 -4.21 15.66 -4.33
C GLU A 233 -3.40 15.33 -3.06
N LEU A 234 -2.57 16.27 -2.61
CA LEU A 234 -1.81 16.20 -1.37
C LEU A 234 -2.65 16.73 -0.20
N GLN A 235 -2.20 16.52 1.04
CA GLN A 235 -2.94 16.96 2.23
C GLN A 235 -3.07 18.50 2.35
N ASP A 236 -2.11 19.23 1.81
CA ASP A 236 -2.15 20.70 1.71
C ASP A 236 -3.13 21.23 0.65
N GLY A 237 -3.82 20.32 -0.05
CA GLY A 237 -4.72 20.65 -1.14
C GLY A 237 -4.03 20.90 -2.48
N THR A 238 -2.72 20.78 -2.57
CA THR A 238 -2.00 20.90 -3.84
C THR A 238 -2.40 19.76 -4.79
N LEU A 239 -2.83 20.15 -6.00
CA LEU A 239 -3.08 19.20 -7.09
C LEU A 239 -1.84 19.10 -7.98
N ALA A 240 -1.38 17.89 -8.21
CA ALA A 240 -0.24 17.63 -9.08
C ALA A 240 -0.61 16.61 -10.15
N ASP A 241 -0.46 17.01 -11.42
CA ASP A 241 -0.46 16.10 -12.56
C ASP A 241 0.92 15.44 -12.65
N LYS A 242 0.97 14.16 -12.37
CA LYS A 242 2.21 13.37 -12.43
C LYS A 242 2.10 12.30 -13.52
N ALA A 243 3.24 11.93 -14.08
CA ALA A 243 3.32 10.74 -14.91
C ALA A 243 2.81 9.51 -14.10
N PRO A 244 2.22 8.51 -14.77
CA PRO A 244 1.81 7.28 -14.10
C PRO A 244 2.96 6.65 -13.32
N LYS A 245 2.62 5.88 -12.26
CA LYS A 245 3.62 5.28 -11.36
C LYS A 245 4.57 4.28 -12.03
N SER A 246 4.16 3.73 -13.17
CA SER A 246 4.91 2.73 -13.93
C SER A 246 4.73 2.96 -15.42
N ALA A 247 5.63 2.44 -16.25
CA ALA A 247 5.50 2.46 -17.72
C ALA A 247 4.17 1.85 -18.19
N ALA A 248 3.68 0.79 -17.54
CA ALA A 248 2.38 0.19 -17.82
C ALA A 248 1.18 1.12 -17.55
N GLY A 249 1.40 2.22 -16.83
CA GLY A 249 0.38 3.25 -16.61
C GLY A 249 0.15 4.14 -17.83
N VAL A 250 1.15 4.30 -18.73
CA VAL A 250 1.00 4.98 -20.01
C VAL A 250 0.43 3.97 -21.00
N ARG A 251 -0.79 4.18 -21.41
CA ARG A 251 -1.52 3.23 -22.26
C ARG A 251 -2.64 3.88 -23.03
N SER A 252 -3.09 3.22 -24.08
CA SER A 252 -4.34 3.51 -24.79
C SER A 252 -5.42 2.52 -24.34
N VAL A 253 -6.64 3.02 -24.14
CA VAL A 253 -7.79 2.20 -23.77
C VAL A 253 -8.94 2.54 -24.69
N ALA A 254 -9.41 1.56 -25.46
CA ALA A 254 -10.59 1.72 -26.30
C ALA A 254 -11.87 1.79 -25.44
N PHE A 255 -12.81 2.63 -25.86
CA PHE A 255 -14.16 2.69 -25.32
C PHE A 255 -15.17 2.26 -26.40
N PRO A 256 -16.36 1.75 -26.01
CA PRO A 256 -17.38 1.37 -26.97
C PRO A 256 -17.80 2.55 -27.86
N ALA A 257 -17.97 2.30 -29.17
CA ALA A 257 -18.36 3.33 -30.14
C ALA A 257 -19.73 3.95 -29.81
N GLU A 258 -20.58 3.21 -29.10
CA GLU A 258 -21.88 3.65 -28.62
C GLU A 258 -21.79 4.83 -27.63
N LEU A 259 -20.62 5.08 -27.07
CA LEU A 259 -20.36 6.25 -26.20
C LEU A 259 -19.95 7.52 -26.99
N LEU A 260 -19.70 7.45 -28.31
CA LEU A 260 -19.32 8.61 -29.10
C LEU A 260 -20.28 9.80 -28.97
N PRO A 261 -21.61 9.62 -29.02
CA PRO A 261 -22.54 10.73 -28.83
C PRO A 261 -22.38 11.41 -27.45
N GLU A 262 -22.19 10.63 -26.40
CA GLU A 262 -21.95 11.13 -25.04
C GLU A 262 -20.61 11.89 -24.92
N VAL A 263 -19.57 11.37 -25.58
CA VAL A 263 -18.25 12.01 -25.60
C VAL A 263 -18.31 13.34 -26.38
N THR A 264 -18.93 13.35 -27.54
CA THR A 264 -19.09 14.56 -28.38
C THR A 264 -19.89 15.61 -27.64
N HIS A 265 -21.05 15.25 -27.10
CA HIS A 265 -21.87 16.15 -26.30
C HIS A 265 -21.09 16.76 -25.11
N HIS A 266 -20.30 15.94 -24.41
CA HIS A 266 -19.49 16.42 -23.30
C HIS A 266 -18.39 17.39 -23.74
N LEU A 267 -17.74 17.09 -24.86
CA LEU A 267 -16.71 17.97 -25.43
C LEU A 267 -17.28 19.34 -25.83
N GLU A 268 -18.49 19.38 -26.37
CA GLU A 268 -19.14 20.61 -26.80
C GLU A 268 -19.59 21.48 -25.65
N HIS A 269 -20.12 20.89 -24.57
CA HIS A 269 -20.84 21.62 -23.55
C HIS A 269 -20.09 21.78 -22.22
N PHE A 270 -19.16 20.86 -21.89
CA PHE A 270 -18.61 20.78 -20.52
C PHE A 270 -17.07 20.80 -20.45
N ALA A 271 -16.40 20.35 -21.50
CA ALA A 271 -14.94 20.31 -21.50
C ALA A 271 -14.31 21.69 -21.70
N GLY A 272 -13.19 21.95 -21.03
CA GLY A 272 -12.40 23.15 -21.23
C GLY A 272 -12.01 23.36 -22.70
N SER A 273 -11.87 24.60 -23.13
CA SER A 273 -11.58 24.98 -24.51
C SER A 273 -10.12 24.64 -24.90
N GLY A 274 -9.92 24.50 -26.22
CA GLY A 274 -8.61 24.24 -26.80
C GLY A 274 -8.09 22.81 -26.57
N ARG A 275 -7.02 22.46 -27.24
CA ARG A 275 -6.44 21.10 -27.24
C ARG A 275 -6.04 20.59 -25.86
N ASP A 276 -5.62 21.51 -24.99
CA ASP A 276 -5.18 21.22 -23.63
C ASP A 276 -6.29 21.39 -22.57
N GLY A 277 -7.51 21.73 -22.98
CA GLY A 277 -8.66 21.84 -22.10
C GLY A 277 -8.95 20.51 -21.37
N HIS A 278 -9.15 20.59 -20.06
CA HIS A 278 -9.51 19.41 -19.25
C HIS A 278 -10.91 18.92 -19.65
N LEU A 279 -11.08 17.58 -19.72
CA LEU A 279 -12.38 16.97 -19.96
C LEU A 279 -13.32 17.27 -18.80
N PHE A 280 -12.84 17.04 -17.60
CA PHE A 280 -13.63 17.17 -16.38
C PHE A 280 -13.09 18.32 -15.55
N GLN A 281 -13.93 19.29 -15.33
CA GLN A 281 -13.62 20.48 -14.56
C GLN A 281 -14.32 20.47 -13.22
N GLY A 282 -13.70 21.06 -12.21
CA GLY A 282 -14.31 21.39 -10.95
C GLY A 282 -15.12 22.70 -11.03
N PRO A 283 -15.68 23.14 -9.93
CA PRO A 283 -16.39 24.42 -9.86
C PRO A 283 -15.53 25.58 -10.41
N ARG A 284 -16.17 26.48 -11.16
CA ARG A 284 -15.53 27.67 -11.77
C ARG A 284 -14.41 27.34 -12.78
N GLY A 285 -14.47 26.17 -13.44
CA GLY A 285 -13.47 25.76 -14.42
C GLY A 285 -12.12 25.32 -13.86
N GLY A 286 -12.00 25.18 -12.54
CA GLY A 286 -10.77 24.68 -11.91
C GLY A 286 -10.58 23.18 -12.07
N LEU A 287 -9.45 22.68 -11.57
CA LEU A 287 -9.16 21.24 -11.59
C LEU A 287 -10.18 20.47 -10.72
N LEU A 288 -10.60 19.30 -11.21
CA LEU A 288 -11.54 18.44 -10.51
C LEU A 288 -10.91 17.87 -9.23
N ARG A 289 -11.47 18.21 -8.08
CA ARG A 289 -11.05 17.67 -6.78
C ARG A 289 -11.90 16.46 -6.40
N ARG A 290 -11.23 15.44 -5.85
CA ARG A 290 -11.91 14.22 -5.42
C ARG A 290 -12.93 14.46 -4.32
N GLY A 291 -12.66 15.40 -3.41
CA GLY A 291 -13.58 15.77 -2.33
C GLY A 291 -14.91 16.29 -2.88
N ASN A 292 -14.85 17.26 -3.78
CA ASN A 292 -16.05 17.84 -4.40
C ASN A 292 -16.88 16.81 -5.18
N PHE A 293 -16.21 16.03 -6.03
CA PHE A 293 -16.87 14.97 -6.80
C PHE A 293 -17.52 13.88 -5.93
N ARG A 294 -16.95 13.61 -4.75
CA ARG A 294 -17.49 12.59 -3.83
C ARG A 294 -18.92 12.84 -3.44
N ASP A 295 -19.28 14.07 -3.16
CA ASP A 295 -20.62 14.42 -2.69
C ASP A 295 -21.64 14.28 -3.83
N ASP A 296 -21.27 14.71 -5.06
CA ASP A 296 -22.08 14.48 -6.26
C ASP A 296 -22.26 12.99 -6.56
N TRP A 297 -21.19 12.19 -6.37
CA TRP A 297 -21.25 10.73 -6.53
C TRP A 297 -22.22 10.08 -5.54
N ILE A 298 -22.15 10.46 -4.25
CA ILE A 298 -23.01 9.90 -3.20
C ILE A 298 -24.47 10.24 -3.49
N ALA A 299 -24.76 11.49 -3.83
CA ALA A 299 -26.11 11.92 -4.16
C ALA A 299 -26.67 11.18 -5.37
N ALA A 300 -25.88 11.02 -6.43
CA ALA A 300 -26.30 10.32 -7.63
C ALA A 300 -26.54 8.83 -7.40
N ARG A 301 -25.64 8.17 -6.67
CA ARG A 301 -25.76 6.76 -6.28
C ARG A 301 -27.04 6.50 -5.48
N ASP A 302 -27.30 7.32 -4.47
CA ASP A 302 -28.48 7.19 -3.62
C ASP A 302 -29.77 7.47 -4.40
N LYS A 303 -29.77 8.48 -5.31
CA LYS A 303 -30.89 8.78 -6.21
C LYS A 303 -31.14 7.66 -7.23
N ALA A 304 -30.09 6.97 -7.68
CA ALA A 304 -30.20 5.83 -8.59
C ALA A 304 -30.61 4.52 -7.88
N GLY A 305 -30.76 4.52 -6.55
CA GLY A 305 -31.12 3.33 -5.77
C GLY A 305 -30.01 2.28 -5.70
N VAL A 306 -28.76 2.66 -5.99
CA VAL A 306 -27.61 1.73 -5.97
C VAL A 306 -27.08 1.60 -4.53
N ASP A 307 -26.63 0.39 -4.17
CA ASP A 307 -26.17 0.07 -2.81
C ASP A 307 -25.13 1.07 -2.28
N ARG A 308 -25.29 1.46 -1.02
CA ARG A 308 -24.45 2.46 -0.35
C ARG A 308 -22.99 2.04 -0.16
N THR A 309 -22.70 0.77 -0.23
CA THR A 309 -21.33 0.24 -0.19
C THR A 309 -20.54 0.47 -1.48
N VAL A 310 -21.26 0.80 -2.57
CA VAL A 310 -20.65 1.11 -3.88
C VAL A 310 -19.95 2.45 -3.84
N HIS A 311 -18.67 2.44 -4.14
CA HIS A 311 -17.82 3.62 -4.28
C HIS A 311 -17.52 3.88 -5.76
N PHE A 312 -17.17 5.11 -6.12
CA PHE A 312 -16.80 5.44 -7.50
C PHE A 312 -15.73 4.50 -8.08
N HIS A 313 -14.77 4.05 -7.24
CA HIS A 313 -13.72 3.14 -7.70
C HIS A 313 -14.24 1.75 -8.11
N ASP A 314 -15.43 1.38 -7.67
CA ASP A 314 -16.04 0.10 -8.01
C ASP A 314 -16.54 0.07 -9.45
N LEU A 315 -16.76 1.22 -10.09
CA LEU A 315 -16.96 1.31 -11.54
C LEU A 315 -15.78 0.72 -12.32
N ARG A 316 -14.55 0.91 -11.82
CA ARG A 316 -13.38 0.27 -12.42
C ARG A 316 -13.38 -1.25 -12.22
N HIS A 317 -13.86 -1.73 -11.07
CA HIS A 317 -14.06 -3.17 -10.84
C HIS A 317 -15.16 -3.70 -11.79
N THR A 318 -16.27 -3.01 -11.89
CA THR A 318 -17.36 -3.29 -12.83
C THR A 318 -16.85 -3.42 -14.26
N GLY A 319 -16.12 -2.42 -14.75
CA GLY A 319 -15.60 -2.43 -16.12
C GLY A 319 -14.62 -3.58 -16.37
N ASN A 320 -13.83 -3.98 -15.37
CA ASN A 320 -12.94 -5.13 -15.52
C ASN A 320 -13.71 -6.45 -15.57
N THR A 321 -14.76 -6.59 -14.74
CA THR A 321 -15.66 -7.76 -14.77
C THR A 321 -16.38 -7.83 -16.11
N LEU A 322 -16.95 -6.73 -16.61
CA LEU A 322 -17.60 -6.65 -17.92
C LEU A 322 -16.63 -7.03 -19.05
N ALA A 323 -15.41 -6.51 -19.05
CA ALA A 323 -14.40 -6.87 -20.05
C ALA A 323 -14.00 -8.35 -19.96
N SER A 324 -13.89 -8.91 -18.74
CA SER A 324 -13.66 -10.33 -18.53
C SER A 324 -14.82 -11.17 -19.07
N SER A 325 -16.06 -10.77 -18.83
CA SER A 325 -17.27 -11.45 -19.36
C SER A 325 -17.34 -11.38 -20.90
N ALA A 326 -16.85 -10.27 -21.48
CA ALA A 326 -16.73 -10.12 -22.93
C ALA A 326 -15.60 -10.95 -23.57
N GLY A 327 -14.82 -11.68 -22.77
CA GLY A 327 -13.80 -12.60 -23.29
C GLY A 327 -12.37 -12.13 -23.18
N ALA A 328 -12.10 -10.98 -22.57
CA ALA A 328 -10.75 -10.48 -22.44
C ALA A 328 -9.85 -11.43 -21.61
N SER A 329 -8.66 -11.71 -22.13
CA SER A 329 -7.64 -12.50 -21.44
C SER A 329 -7.06 -11.72 -20.23
N THR A 330 -6.44 -12.43 -19.29
CA THR A 330 -5.75 -11.80 -18.14
C THR A 330 -4.76 -10.74 -18.58
N ARG A 331 -4.01 -10.97 -19.65
CA ARG A 331 -3.02 -10.03 -20.18
C ARG A 331 -3.67 -8.76 -20.73
N GLU A 332 -4.78 -8.88 -21.44
CA GLU A 332 -5.56 -7.75 -21.96
C GLU A 332 -6.16 -6.94 -20.80
N LEU A 333 -6.73 -7.61 -19.79
CA LEU A 333 -7.21 -6.96 -18.57
C LEU A 333 -6.08 -6.20 -17.84
N MET A 334 -4.90 -6.81 -17.69
CA MET A 334 -3.74 -6.14 -17.09
C MET A 334 -3.35 -4.89 -17.87
N THR A 335 -3.26 -4.99 -19.18
CA THR A 335 -2.92 -3.87 -20.08
C THR A 335 -3.96 -2.75 -19.97
N ARG A 336 -5.25 -3.10 -20.08
CA ARG A 336 -6.37 -2.17 -19.98
C ARG A 336 -6.39 -1.43 -18.64
N MET A 337 -6.15 -2.13 -17.54
CA MET A 337 -6.10 -1.55 -16.20
C MET A 337 -4.77 -0.86 -15.85
N GLY A 338 -3.71 -1.07 -16.63
CA GLY A 338 -2.38 -0.60 -16.28
C GLY A 338 -1.86 -1.25 -14.98
N HIS A 339 -2.00 -2.57 -14.86
CA HIS A 339 -1.46 -3.36 -13.76
C HIS A 339 -0.10 -3.94 -14.14
N SER A 340 0.87 -3.81 -13.25
CA SER A 340 2.22 -4.38 -13.42
C SER A 340 2.37 -5.80 -12.87
N THR A 341 1.35 -6.32 -12.17
CA THR A 341 1.37 -7.67 -11.57
C THR A 341 0.11 -8.47 -11.90
N THR A 342 0.28 -9.76 -12.18
CA THR A 342 -0.81 -10.71 -12.45
C THR A 342 -1.75 -10.88 -11.25
N ARG A 343 -1.22 -10.84 -10.01
CA ARG A 343 -2.03 -10.98 -8.79
C ARG A 343 -3.20 -9.98 -8.73
N ALA A 344 -2.98 -8.75 -9.20
CA ALA A 344 -4.03 -7.72 -9.20
C ALA A 344 -5.09 -7.94 -10.28
N ALA A 345 -4.79 -8.68 -11.36
CA ALA A 345 -5.74 -9.03 -12.41
C ALA A 345 -6.52 -10.31 -12.09
N LEU A 346 -5.88 -11.26 -11.40
CA LEU A 346 -6.51 -12.55 -11.03
C LEU A 346 -7.67 -12.40 -10.03
N ILE A 347 -7.71 -11.33 -9.25
CA ILE A 347 -8.82 -11.02 -8.33
C ILE A 347 -10.17 -10.96 -9.07
N TYR A 348 -10.16 -10.69 -10.37
CA TYR A 348 -11.37 -10.53 -11.20
C TYR A 348 -11.68 -11.75 -12.07
N GLN A 349 -10.88 -12.80 -11.99
CA GLN A 349 -11.06 -14.02 -12.76
C GLN A 349 -11.73 -15.14 -11.94
N HIS A 350 -12.65 -14.79 -11.05
CA HIS A 350 -13.51 -15.82 -10.48
C HIS A 350 -14.35 -16.42 -11.63
N MET A 351 -14.01 -17.65 -11.98
CA MET A 351 -14.74 -18.45 -12.94
C MET A 351 -16.19 -18.59 -12.45
N THR A 352 -17.10 -17.88 -13.08
CA THR A 352 -18.50 -18.25 -12.98
C THR A 352 -18.69 -19.51 -13.82
N SER A 353 -19.51 -20.46 -13.36
CA SER A 353 -19.90 -21.68 -14.12
C SER A 353 -20.42 -21.38 -15.53
N ASP A 354 -21.04 -20.21 -15.73
CA ASP A 354 -21.51 -19.71 -17.01
C ASP A 354 -20.36 -19.45 -18.01
N ARG A 355 -19.13 -19.23 -17.55
CA ARG A 355 -18.00 -18.98 -18.46
C ARG A 355 -17.49 -20.27 -19.11
N ASP A 356 -17.47 -21.38 -18.39
CA ASP A 356 -17.07 -22.67 -18.95
C ASP A 356 -18.04 -23.09 -20.04
N GLN A 357 -19.36 -22.90 -19.82
CA GLN A 357 -20.38 -23.09 -20.84
C GLN A 357 -20.20 -22.17 -22.06
N HIS A 358 -19.89 -20.89 -21.86
CA HIS A 358 -19.59 -19.96 -22.95
C HIS A 358 -18.37 -20.37 -23.79
N ILE A 359 -17.31 -20.85 -23.12
CA ILE A 359 -16.13 -21.41 -23.81
C ILE A 359 -16.50 -22.61 -24.62
N ALA A 360 -17.29 -23.54 -24.05
CA ALA A 360 -17.76 -24.72 -24.76
C ALA A 360 -18.66 -24.39 -25.99
N VAL A 361 -19.52 -23.38 -25.87
CA VAL A 361 -20.34 -22.88 -26.98
C VAL A 361 -19.46 -22.30 -28.09
N LYS A 362 -18.48 -21.42 -27.76
CA LYS A 362 -17.55 -20.86 -28.76
C LYS A 362 -16.69 -21.92 -29.44
N LEU A 363 -16.20 -22.91 -28.70
CA LEU A 363 -15.49 -24.05 -29.28
C LEU A 363 -16.39 -24.83 -30.22
N GLY A 364 -17.66 -25.03 -29.87
CA GLY A 364 -18.65 -25.65 -30.73
C GLY A 364 -18.92 -24.86 -32.02
N GLU A 365 -18.91 -23.52 -31.95
CA GLU A 365 -18.99 -22.64 -33.12
C GLU A 365 -17.79 -22.79 -34.06
N MET A 366 -16.57 -22.75 -33.49
CA MET A 366 -15.34 -22.99 -34.24
C MET A 366 -15.33 -24.37 -34.94
N ILE A 367 -15.74 -25.40 -34.25
CA ILE A 367 -15.87 -26.76 -34.85
C ILE A 367 -16.86 -26.76 -36.00
N ARG A 368 -18.03 -26.11 -35.85
CA ARG A 368 -19.02 -25.98 -36.93
C ARG A 368 -18.51 -25.20 -38.12
N GLN A 369 -17.76 -24.13 -37.89
CA GLN A 369 -17.17 -23.30 -38.93
C GLN A 369 -16.10 -24.06 -39.70
N THR A 370 -15.21 -24.78 -39.03
CA THR A 370 -14.20 -25.64 -39.64
C THR A 370 -14.81 -26.77 -40.48
N ARG A 371 -15.99 -27.31 -40.07
CA ARG A 371 -16.70 -28.31 -40.83
C ARG A 371 -17.43 -27.76 -42.06
N LYS A 372 -17.77 -26.47 -42.09
CA LYS A 372 -18.34 -25.77 -43.25
C LYS A 372 -17.28 -25.38 -44.29
N ASP A 373 -16.08 -25.03 -43.79
CA ASP A 373 -14.94 -24.61 -44.62
C ASP A 373 -14.03 -25.78 -45.02
N GLY A 374 -14.34 -27.01 -44.59
CA GLY A 374 -13.64 -28.20 -44.98
C GLY A 374 -13.95 -28.57 -46.45
N PRO A 375 -12.98 -29.13 -47.21
CA PRO A 375 -13.16 -29.41 -48.64
C PRO A 375 -14.34 -30.33 -48.88
N SER A 376 -15.33 -29.84 -49.62
CA SER A 376 -16.33 -30.70 -50.29
C SER A 376 -15.59 -31.53 -51.33
N GLY A 377 -15.35 -32.80 -51.02
CA GLY A 377 -14.80 -33.66 -52.05
C GLY A 377 -13.89 -34.76 -51.49
N MET A 378 -14.42 -35.86 -51.05
CA MET A 378 -14.08 -37.21 -51.48
C MET A 378 -15.22 -38.15 -51.14
#